data_2aa903ba69a92b2c19c44d361c69bbd8
#
_entry.id   2aa903ba69a92b2c19c44d361c69bbd8
#
_cell.length_a   1.000
_cell.length_b   1.000
_cell.length_c   1.000
_cell.angle_alpha   90.00
_cell.angle_beta   90.00
_cell.angle_gamma   90.00
#
_symmetry.space_group_name_H-M   'P 1'
#
loop_
_entity.id
_entity.type
_entity.pdbx_description
1 polymer ?
#
loop_
_entity_poly.entity_id
_entity_poly.type
_entity_poly.pdbx_seq_one_letter_code
_entity_poly.pdbx_strand_id
1 'polypeptide(L)'
;MRALAKGSEDTWTPTITTDRCLSFDSQTDSEGTSDELATLAGDCFTIAKAAYNDGDYYHAIMWMEEALKRLEQENEPTADREEVLDHLSYSLYKQGNLKHALKLVEELYKLNPRHPRAKGNIEWYEDLLAQEGVKKADMRRSLGRVVNERPLSNEERSIYESLCRNEVPVSEKELSKLYCYYKRDRPFLVYAPIKVEIKRFNPLAVLFKDVISDEEVEQIQKLAKPKLARATVHEAATGKIVNATYRISKSAWLKGWEGEVVERVNKRIDMMTNLEMETAEDLQIANYGIGGHFDPHFDHAKKEDANPFESLGTGNRIATVLFYMTQPVHGGGTVFTEVKSTVMPSKNDALFWYNLYKFGDGDPRTRHAACPVLVGVKWVSNKWIHEAGNEFRRRCGVKMSDGERFVGDLGFGPEPRTAPNLSPDLSKDVFNTI
;
A
#
# COMPACT_ATOMS: atom_id res chain seq x y z
N MET A 1 5.47 -48.85 -8.14
CA MET A 1 4.76 -49.83 -7.29
C MET A 1 3.39 -49.29 -6.97
N ARG A 2 2.40 -50.17 -7.09
CA ARG A 2 0.97 -49.91 -7.00
C ARG A 2 0.55 -49.33 -5.64
N ALA A 3 -0.27 -48.28 -5.64
CA ALA A 3 -1.38 -48.12 -4.69
C ALA A 3 -2.41 -47.17 -5.32
N LEU A 4 -3.46 -47.76 -5.83
CA LEU A 4 -4.86 -47.51 -5.63
C LEU A 4 -5.40 -46.11 -5.97
N ALA A 5 -5.73 -45.96 -7.24
CA ALA A 5 -6.85 -45.13 -7.65
C ALA A 5 -8.14 -45.81 -7.14
N LYS A 6 -8.82 -45.18 -6.21
CA LYS A 6 -10.28 -45.31 -6.05
C LYS A 6 -10.84 -43.95 -6.27
N GLY A 7 -11.59 -43.83 -7.37
CA GLY A 7 -12.36 -42.67 -7.70
C GLY A 7 -13.40 -42.39 -6.61
N SER A 8 -13.43 -41.14 -6.23
CA SER A 8 -14.65 -40.46 -5.87
C SER A 8 -14.68 -39.24 -6.80
N GLU A 9 -15.70 -39.16 -7.63
CA GLU A 9 -16.11 -37.93 -8.26
C GLU A 9 -16.48 -36.94 -7.15
N ASP A 10 -15.49 -36.34 -6.55
CA ASP A 10 -15.71 -35.17 -5.72
C ASP A 10 -16.07 -34.02 -6.65
N THR A 11 -17.36 -33.90 -6.89
CA THR A 11 -17.97 -32.68 -7.40
C THR A 11 -17.60 -31.55 -6.43
N TRP A 12 -16.57 -30.82 -6.80
CA TRP A 12 -16.08 -29.68 -6.06
C TRP A 12 -17.12 -28.56 -6.14
N THR A 13 -18.02 -28.49 -5.18
CA THR A 13 -18.91 -27.35 -4.97
C THR A 13 -18.13 -26.29 -4.17
N PRO A 14 -17.82 -25.12 -4.74
CA PRO A 14 -17.21 -24.06 -3.99
C PRO A 14 -18.21 -23.56 -2.95
N THR A 15 -18.04 -23.97 -1.71
CA THR A 15 -18.74 -23.35 -0.61
C THR A 15 -18.09 -22.00 -0.37
N ILE A 16 -18.83 -20.92 -0.61
CA ILE A 16 -18.40 -19.56 -0.36
C ILE A 16 -18.31 -19.36 1.14
N THR A 17 -17.13 -19.54 1.70
CA THR A 17 -16.80 -19.07 3.04
C THR A 17 -15.54 -18.23 2.92
N THR A 18 -15.51 -17.07 3.59
CA THR A 18 -14.33 -16.20 3.71
C THR A 18 -13.09 -16.97 4.18
N ASP A 19 -13.29 -18.05 4.94
CA ASP A 19 -12.23 -18.92 5.45
C ASP A 19 -11.47 -19.69 4.35
N ARG A 20 -12.08 -19.93 3.17
CA ARG A 20 -11.39 -20.62 2.07
C ARG A 20 -10.47 -19.74 1.24
N CYS A 21 -10.69 -18.43 1.21
CA CYS A 21 -9.72 -17.51 0.63
C CYS A 21 -8.43 -17.45 1.48
N LEU A 22 -8.55 -17.61 2.79
CA LEU A 22 -7.40 -17.67 3.71
C LEU A 22 -6.56 -18.95 3.53
N SER A 23 -7.14 -20.03 2.98
CA SER A 23 -6.42 -21.29 2.74
C SER A 23 -5.45 -21.26 1.54
N PHE A 24 -5.40 -20.18 0.78
CA PHE A 24 -4.33 -19.92 -0.18
C PHE A 24 -3.09 -19.27 0.47
N ASP A 25 -3.16 -18.93 1.75
CA ASP A 25 -1.95 -18.53 2.47
C ASP A 25 -1.07 -19.78 2.63
N SER A 26 -0.04 -19.85 1.81
CA SER A 26 1.07 -20.74 2.07
C SER A 26 1.63 -20.37 3.44
N GLN A 27 1.55 -21.27 4.40
CA GLN A 27 2.43 -21.26 5.56
C GLN A 27 3.86 -21.36 5.00
N THR A 28 4.46 -20.22 4.70
CA THR A 28 5.89 -20.13 4.61
C THR A 28 6.38 -19.89 6.02
N ASP A 29 6.74 -20.96 6.70
CA ASP A 29 7.69 -20.95 7.80
C ASP A 29 9.00 -20.36 7.24
N SER A 30 9.08 -19.04 7.16
CA SER A 30 10.34 -18.34 7.03
C SER A 30 10.84 -18.02 8.43
N GLU A 31 11.50 -18.97 9.05
CA GLU A 31 12.57 -18.71 10.00
C GLU A 31 13.70 -17.98 9.24
N GLY A 32 13.49 -16.72 8.94
CA GLY A 32 14.49 -15.79 8.45
C GLY A 32 14.58 -14.67 9.45
N THR A 33 15.57 -14.74 10.30
CA THR A 33 16.16 -13.72 11.17
C THR A 33 15.41 -12.39 11.17
N SER A 34 14.45 -12.26 12.08
CA SER A 34 13.66 -11.06 12.34
C SER A 34 14.49 -9.89 12.90
N ASP A 35 15.76 -10.09 13.21
CA ASP A 35 16.60 -9.12 13.92
C ASP A 35 17.32 -8.10 13.00
N GLU A 36 17.50 -8.38 11.71
CA GLU A 36 18.23 -7.46 10.82
C GLU A 36 17.40 -6.29 10.24
N LEU A 37 16.08 -6.26 10.43
CA LEU A 37 15.19 -5.24 9.87
C LEU A 37 14.35 -4.49 10.91
N ALA A 38 14.67 -4.64 12.19
CA ALA A 38 14.00 -3.89 13.25
C ALA A 38 14.38 -2.40 13.14
N THR A 39 13.39 -1.52 13.05
CA THR A 39 13.62 -0.07 13.14
C THR A 39 14.24 0.25 14.50
N LEU A 40 15.42 0.86 14.51
CA LEU A 40 16.13 1.22 15.73
C LEU A 40 15.57 2.51 16.36
N ALA A 41 15.88 2.75 17.63
CA ALA A 41 15.53 3.98 18.30
C ALA A 41 16.09 5.21 17.58
N GLY A 42 17.29 5.12 17.03
CA GLY A 42 17.93 6.16 16.21
C GLY A 42 17.18 6.49 14.94
N ASP A 43 16.59 5.49 14.28
CA ASP A 43 15.75 5.70 13.09
C ASP A 43 14.47 6.44 13.46
N CYS A 44 13.79 5.98 14.53
CA CYS A 44 12.59 6.65 15.06
C CYS A 44 12.88 8.10 15.42
N PHE A 45 14.00 8.35 16.10
CA PHE A 45 14.39 9.71 16.49
C PHE A 45 14.73 10.59 15.28
N THR A 46 15.38 10.04 14.26
CA THR A 46 15.68 10.78 13.01
C THR A 46 14.40 11.24 12.32
N ILE A 47 13.39 10.36 12.24
CA ILE A 47 12.07 10.71 11.68
C ILE A 47 11.37 11.76 12.55
N ALA A 48 11.39 11.56 13.87
CA ALA A 48 10.81 12.49 14.85
C ALA A 48 11.44 13.88 14.76
N LYS A 49 12.76 13.97 14.62
CA LYS A 49 13.50 15.21 14.50
C LYS A 49 13.19 15.94 13.20
N ALA A 50 13.01 15.23 12.10
CA ALA A 50 12.53 15.80 10.84
C ALA A 50 11.13 16.42 11.01
N ALA A 51 10.18 15.68 11.59
CA ALA A 51 8.83 16.18 11.90
C ALA A 51 8.87 17.41 12.83
N TYR A 52 9.70 17.38 13.87
CA TYR A 52 9.91 18.49 14.78
C TYR A 52 10.39 19.75 14.07
N ASN A 53 11.37 19.62 13.18
CA ASN A 53 11.93 20.74 12.41
C ASN A 53 10.91 21.35 11.44
N ASP A 54 9.99 20.54 10.93
CA ASP A 54 8.89 20.95 10.06
C ASP A 54 7.68 21.51 10.84
N GLY A 55 7.76 21.52 12.19
CA GLY A 55 6.68 21.99 13.07
C GLY A 55 5.53 20.98 13.22
N ASP A 56 5.69 19.77 12.72
CA ASP A 56 4.73 18.67 12.87
C ASP A 56 4.91 17.97 14.22
N TYR A 57 4.48 18.66 15.28
CA TYR A 57 4.61 18.16 16.64
C TYR A 57 3.75 16.94 16.93
N TYR A 58 2.68 16.73 16.16
CA TYR A 58 1.85 15.55 16.27
C TYR A 58 2.64 14.26 15.98
N HIS A 59 3.28 14.19 14.83
CA HIS A 59 4.10 13.03 14.49
C HIS A 59 5.41 12.99 15.26
N ALA A 60 5.99 14.15 15.59
CA ALA A 60 7.18 14.22 16.40
C ALA A 60 6.99 13.53 17.77
N ILE A 61 5.87 13.78 18.47
CA ILE A 61 5.54 13.11 19.72
C ILE A 61 5.48 11.59 19.55
N MET A 62 4.71 11.12 18.58
CA MET A 62 4.53 9.67 18.34
C MET A 62 5.86 8.94 18.09
N TRP A 63 6.70 9.50 17.23
CA TRP A 63 7.99 8.90 16.90
C TRP A 63 9.02 8.99 18.04
N MET A 64 8.99 10.07 18.84
CA MET A 64 9.86 10.20 20.01
C MET A 64 9.46 9.26 21.14
N GLU A 65 8.15 9.05 21.38
CA GLU A 65 7.68 8.05 22.34
C GLU A 65 8.10 6.63 21.92
N GLU A 66 7.99 6.30 20.63
CA GLU A 66 8.47 5.01 20.13
C GLU A 66 9.99 4.88 20.22
N ALA A 67 10.74 5.96 19.98
CA ALA A 67 12.19 5.97 20.16
C ALA A 67 12.59 5.69 21.62
N LEU A 68 11.94 6.32 22.60
CA LEU A 68 12.20 6.06 24.02
C LEU A 68 11.91 4.61 24.40
N LYS A 69 10.80 4.07 23.92
CA LYS A 69 10.42 2.66 24.17
C LYS A 69 11.45 1.68 23.59
N ARG A 70 12.00 1.96 22.40
CA ARG A 70 13.01 1.11 21.78
C ARG A 70 14.36 1.22 22.47
N LEU A 71 14.75 2.43 22.91
CA LEU A 71 15.96 2.63 23.70
C LEU A 71 16.00 1.75 24.96
N GLU A 72 14.86 1.44 25.56
CA GLU A 72 14.77 0.54 26.71
C GLU A 72 15.02 -0.94 26.33
N GLN A 73 14.91 -1.29 25.08
CA GLN A 73 15.05 -2.65 24.54
C GLN A 73 16.41 -2.88 23.85
N GLU A 74 17.12 -1.80 23.54
CA GLU A 74 18.41 -1.86 22.85
C GLU A 74 19.54 -2.13 23.84
N ASN A 75 20.42 -3.08 23.50
CA ASN A 75 21.65 -3.33 24.27
C ASN A 75 22.68 -2.21 24.09
N GLU A 76 22.77 -1.69 22.86
CA GLU A 76 23.60 -0.53 22.52
C GLU A 76 22.67 0.59 22.04
N PRO A 77 22.56 1.71 22.79
CA PRO A 77 21.68 2.81 22.45
C PRO A 77 22.03 3.41 21.08
N THR A 78 21.05 3.46 20.17
CA THR A 78 21.23 4.06 18.83
C THR A 78 20.78 5.52 18.75
N ALA A 79 20.16 6.06 19.83
CA ALA A 79 19.78 7.46 19.98
C ALA A 79 20.22 7.99 21.34
N ASP A 80 20.44 9.30 21.42
CA ASP A 80 20.71 9.98 22.70
C ASP A 80 19.39 10.27 23.43
N ARG A 81 19.22 9.63 24.59
CA ARG A 81 18.04 9.82 25.44
C ARG A 81 17.82 11.27 25.84
N GLU A 82 18.91 12.02 26.11
CA GLU A 82 18.82 13.43 26.47
C GLU A 82 18.22 14.25 25.33
N GLU A 83 18.69 14.01 24.11
CA GLU A 83 18.21 14.72 22.92
C GLU A 83 16.74 14.37 22.62
N VAL A 84 16.35 13.11 22.80
CA VAL A 84 14.94 12.68 22.61
C VAL A 84 14.04 13.37 23.65
N LEU A 85 14.41 13.37 24.92
CA LEU A 85 13.62 14.00 26.01
C LEU A 85 13.46 15.51 25.80
N ASP A 86 14.51 16.20 25.36
CA ASP A 86 14.48 17.63 25.11
C ASP A 86 13.49 18.00 23.99
N HIS A 87 13.56 17.31 22.86
CA HIS A 87 12.64 17.55 21.73
C HIS A 87 11.20 17.11 22.05
N LEU A 88 11.02 15.98 22.75
CA LEU A 88 9.70 15.50 23.15
C LEU A 88 9.01 16.45 24.12
N SER A 89 9.75 16.96 25.13
CA SER A 89 9.19 17.90 26.08
C SER A 89 8.66 19.17 25.41
N TYR A 90 9.42 19.71 24.46
CA TYR A 90 9.00 20.88 23.69
C TYR A 90 7.81 20.58 22.77
N SER A 91 7.79 19.41 22.13
CA SER A 91 6.67 18.99 21.28
C SER A 91 5.37 18.83 22.07
N LEU A 92 5.44 18.25 23.27
CA LEU A 92 4.30 18.17 24.20
C LEU A 92 3.80 19.54 24.65
N TYR A 93 4.71 20.48 24.94
CA TYR A 93 4.33 21.86 25.22
C TYR A 93 3.56 22.47 24.05
N LYS A 94 4.04 22.30 22.82
CA LYS A 94 3.39 22.81 21.60
C LYS A 94 1.98 22.23 21.36
N GLN A 95 1.72 21.03 21.88
CA GLN A 95 0.42 20.36 21.84
C GLN A 95 -0.42 20.62 23.12
N GLY A 96 -0.02 21.60 23.97
CA GLY A 96 -0.78 22.00 25.16
C GLY A 96 -0.61 21.08 26.36
N ASN A 97 0.34 20.15 26.35
CA ASN A 97 0.57 19.19 27.45
C ASN A 97 1.64 19.69 28.44
N LEU A 98 1.45 20.88 28.98
CA LEU A 98 2.45 21.54 29.83
C LEU A 98 2.94 20.70 31.02
N LYS A 99 2.03 20.01 31.72
CA LYS A 99 2.43 19.16 32.87
C LYS A 99 3.31 17.98 32.47
N HIS A 100 3.02 17.40 31.28
CA HIS A 100 3.84 16.31 30.75
C HIS A 100 5.19 16.83 30.28
N ALA A 101 5.21 17.99 29.61
CA ALA A 101 6.44 18.66 29.22
C ALA A 101 7.34 18.95 30.43
N LEU A 102 6.76 19.50 31.54
CA LEU A 102 7.46 19.74 32.79
C LEU A 102 8.06 18.44 33.37
N LYS A 103 7.29 17.36 33.40
CA LYS A 103 7.78 16.06 33.87
C LYS A 103 9.00 15.57 33.12
N LEU A 104 8.95 15.63 31.79
CA LEU A 104 10.05 15.13 30.93
C LEU A 104 11.30 16.01 31.04
N VAL A 105 11.14 17.31 31.10
CA VAL A 105 12.31 18.20 31.29
C VAL A 105 12.94 18.07 32.68
N GLU A 106 12.16 17.71 33.69
CA GLU A 106 12.70 17.34 35.02
C GLU A 106 13.47 16.02 34.99
N GLU A 107 12.99 15.05 34.19
CA GLU A 107 13.72 13.81 33.95
C GLU A 107 15.04 14.09 33.24
N LEU A 108 15.02 14.92 32.21
CA LEU A 108 16.22 15.38 31.49
C LEU A 108 17.22 16.07 32.46
N TYR A 109 16.72 16.96 33.34
CA TYR A 109 17.57 17.64 34.34
C TYR A 109 18.18 16.69 35.33
N LYS A 110 17.46 15.65 35.75
CA LYS A 110 18.00 14.60 36.63
C LYS A 110 19.09 13.78 35.94
N LEU A 111 18.90 13.51 34.64
CA LEU A 111 19.86 12.76 33.82
C LEU A 111 21.13 13.58 33.59
N ASN A 112 20.97 14.86 33.22
CA ASN A 112 22.08 15.79 32.98
C ASN A 112 21.78 17.18 33.57
N PRO A 113 22.19 17.45 34.82
CA PRO A 113 22.02 18.78 35.46
C PRO A 113 22.74 19.94 34.76
N ARG A 114 23.68 19.61 33.84
CA ARG A 114 24.43 20.61 33.05
C ARG A 114 23.84 20.82 31.66
N HIS A 115 22.72 20.18 31.35
CA HIS A 115 22.07 20.36 30.06
C HIS A 115 21.68 21.82 29.84
N PRO A 116 22.04 22.45 28.72
CA PRO A 116 21.98 23.91 28.54
C PRO A 116 20.57 24.49 28.64
N ARG A 117 19.53 23.70 28.34
CA ARG A 117 18.14 24.16 28.32
C ARG A 117 17.27 23.63 29.44
N ALA A 118 17.64 22.50 30.08
CA ALA A 118 16.75 21.79 30.99
C ALA A 118 16.28 22.68 32.18
N LYS A 119 17.21 23.36 32.86
CA LYS A 119 16.85 24.24 34.00
C LYS A 119 15.94 25.39 33.56
N GLY A 120 16.28 26.08 32.48
CA GLY A 120 15.47 27.19 31.95
C GLY A 120 14.09 26.77 31.53
N ASN A 121 13.98 25.60 30.89
CA ASN A 121 12.69 25.04 30.46
C ASN A 121 11.81 24.63 31.66
N ILE A 122 12.38 24.14 32.79
CA ILE A 122 11.63 23.88 34.01
C ILE A 122 10.99 25.17 34.51
N GLU A 123 11.80 26.22 34.70
CA GLU A 123 11.33 27.51 35.19
C GLU A 123 10.25 28.07 34.25
N TRP A 124 10.48 28.00 32.96
CA TRP A 124 9.53 28.48 31.93
C TRP A 124 8.19 27.75 31.97
N TYR A 125 8.20 26.40 32.03
CA TYR A 125 6.95 25.62 32.09
C TYR A 125 6.21 25.80 33.41
N GLU A 126 6.92 25.97 34.53
CA GLU A 126 6.31 26.35 35.83
C GLU A 126 5.60 27.71 35.74
N ASP A 127 6.25 28.71 35.12
CA ASP A 127 5.67 30.03 34.94
C ASP A 127 4.41 29.98 34.03
N LEU A 128 4.45 29.23 32.95
CA LEU A 128 3.28 29.05 32.08
C LEU A 128 2.11 28.37 32.81
N LEU A 129 2.37 27.32 33.59
CA LEU A 129 1.37 26.67 34.44
C LEU A 129 0.79 27.59 35.50
N ALA A 130 1.63 28.45 36.11
CA ALA A 130 1.17 29.46 37.07
C ALA A 130 0.26 30.52 36.43
N GLN A 131 0.56 30.92 35.17
CA GLN A 131 -0.29 31.82 34.37
C GLN A 131 -1.63 31.18 34.04
N GLU A 132 -1.68 29.87 33.84
CA GLU A 132 -2.93 29.11 33.68
C GLU A 132 -3.69 28.87 34.99
N GLY A 133 -3.18 29.42 36.13
CA GLY A 133 -3.83 29.31 37.46
C GLY A 133 -3.55 27.98 38.17
N VAL A 134 -2.60 27.19 37.73
CA VAL A 134 -2.23 25.92 38.36
C VAL A 134 -1.34 26.21 39.57
N LYS A 135 -1.77 25.77 40.77
CA LYS A 135 -0.97 25.93 41.99
C LYS A 135 0.30 25.08 41.93
N LYS A 136 1.39 25.59 42.47
CA LYS A 136 2.71 24.93 42.46
C LYS A 136 2.68 23.48 43.00
N ALA A 137 1.85 23.20 44.01
CA ALA A 137 1.62 21.84 44.52
C ALA A 137 0.97 20.87 43.53
N ASP A 138 0.24 21.40 42.56
CA ASP A 138 -0.56 20.62 41.61
C ASP A 138 0.10 20.49 40.22
N MET A 139 1.18 21.23 39.94
CA MET A 139 1.89 21.22 38.68
C MET A 139 2.43 19.82 38.31
N ARG A 140 2.80 19.04 39.34
CA ARG A 140 3.37 17.68 39.23
C ARG A 140 2.38 16.57 39.56
N ARG A 141 1.13 16.94 39.81
CA ARG A 141 0.06 16.00 40.14
C ARG A 141 -0.98 15.94 39.01
N SER A 142 -1.66 14.80 38.94
CA SER A 142 -2.79 14.61 38.03
C SER A 142 -2.44 15.05 36.60
N LEU A 143 -1.47 14.37 35.99
CA LEU A 143 -0.97 14.70 34.65
C LEU A 143 -2.05 14.63 33.57
N GLY A 144 -3.11 13.85 33.79
CA GLY A 144 -4.15 13.64 32.79
C GLY A 144 -3.68 12.76 31.63
N ARG A 145 -4.51 12.68 30.59
CA ARG A 145 -4.14 12.00 29.35
C ARG A 145 -3.40 13.00 28.45
N VAL A 146 -2.38 12.53 27.76
CA VAL A 146 -1.72 13.33 26.70
C VAL A 146 -2.73 13.62 25.60
N VAL A 147 -2.88 14.88 25.26
CA VAL A 147 -3.65 15.35 24.11
C VAL A 147 -2.67 15.56 22.97
N ASN A 148 -2.76 14.74 21.94
CA ASN A 148 -1.95 14.89 20.75
C ASN A 148 -2.90 15.01 19.56
N GLU A 149 -3.27 16.25 19.22
CA GLU A 149 -4.22 16.55 18.18
C GLU A 149 -3.51 16.93 16.90
N ARG A 150 -3.93 16.31 15.84
CA ARG A 150 -3.42 16.65 14.52
C ARG A 150 -4.07 17.97 14.07
N PRO A 151 -3.29 18.94 13.54
CA PRO A 151 -3.87 20.07 12.83
C PRO A 151 -4.77 19.55 11.70
N LEU A 152 -5.96 20.12 11.56
CA LEU A 152 -7.05 19.69 10.67
C LEU A 152 -6.55 19.01 9.40
N SER A 153 -6.60 17.67 9.37
CA SER A 153 -6.45 16.91 8.15
C SER A 153 -7.77 17.02 7.37
N ASN A 154 -7.71 17.14 6.05
CA ASN A 154 -8.89 17.00 5.23
C ASN A 154 -9.45 15.57 5.39
N GLU A 155 -10.73 15.40 5.12
CA GLU A 155 -11.44 14.10 5.28
C GLU A 155 -10.73 12.97 4.50
N GLU A 156 -10.25 13.27 3.30
CA GLU A 156 -9.51 12.32 2.46
C GLU A 156 -8.25 11.78 3.15
N ARG A 157 -7.47 12.65 3.79
CA ARG A 157 -6.26 12.25 4.50
C ARG A 157 -6.58 11.37 5.71
N SER A 158 -7.63 11.68 6.43
CA SER A 158 -8.11 10.87 7.56
C SER A 158 -8.52 9.46 7.12
N ILE A 159 -9.28 9.36 6.01
CA ILE A 159 -9.66 8.07 5.42
C ILE A 159 -8.43 7.28 4.98
N TYR A 160 -7.51 7.90 4.24
CA TYR A 160 -6.27 7.27 3.81
C TYR A 160 -5.49 6.66 4.97
N GLU A 161 -5.32 7.41 6.05
CA GLU A 161 -4.57 6.95 7.22
C GLU A 161 -5.27 5.83 7.98
N SER A 162 -6.59 5.91 8.14
CA SER A 162 -7.37 4.83 8.78
C SER A 162 -7.27 3.53 7.97
N LEU A 163 -7.28 3.63 6.63
CA LEU A 163 -7.07 2.49 5.74
C LEU A 163 -5.66 1.92 5.88
N CYS A 164 -4.64 2.79 5.94
CA CYS A 164 -3.26 2.36 6.11
C CYS A 164 -3.01 1.67 7.46
N ARG A 165 -3.75 2.03 8.50
CA ARG A 165 -3.75 1.34 9.80
C ARG A 165 -4.66 0.10 9.85
N ASN A 166 -5.32 -0.22 8.72
CA ASN A 166 -6.28 -1.33 8.61
C ASN A 166 -7.42 -1.26 9.65
N GLU A 167 -7.88 -0.02 9.95
CA GLU A 167 -8.94 0.25 10.93
C GLU A 167 -10.34 0.26 10.31
N VAL A 168 -10.45 0.17 9.00
CA VAL A 168 -11.72 0.21 8.27
C VAL A 168 -12.11 -1.21 7.85
N PRO A 169 -13.01 -1.88 8.59
CA PRO A 169 -13.44 -3.23 8.24
C PRO A 169 -14.32 -3.21 6.99
N VAL A 170 -14.16 -4.22 6.15
CA VAL A 170 -15.09 -4.46 5.03
C VAL A 170 -16.39 -5.04 5.62
N SER A 171 -17.55 -4.61 5.11
CA SER A 171 -18.83 -5.09 5.60
C SER A 171 -18.99 -6.60 5.33
N GLU A 172 -19.64 -7.32 6.25
CA GLU A 172 -19.92 -8.76 6.09
C GLU A 172 -20.71 -9.05 4.80
N LYS A 173 -21.62 -8.15 4.41
CA LYS A 173 -22.38 -8.23 3.17
C LYS A 173 -21.50 -8.16 1.92
N GLU A 174 -20.42 -7.40 1.94
CA GLU A 174 -19.46 -7.35 0.84
C GLU A 174 -18.53 -8.56 0.87
N LEU A 175 -18.05 -8.94 2.05
CA LEU A 175 -17.20 -10.12 2.23
C LEU A 175 -17.90 -11.41 1.76
N SER A 176 -19.18 -11.58 2.05
CA SER A 176 -19.94 -12.77 1.63
C SER A 176 -20.09 -12.96 0.13
N LYS A 177 -19.84 -11.91 -0.66
CA LYS A 177 -19.87 -11.95 -2.14
C LYS A 177 -18.52 -12.31 -2.75
N LEU A 178 -17.44 -12.20 -1.99
CA LEU A 178 -16.09 -12.44 -2.49
C LEU A 178 -15.81 -13.94 -2.56
N TYR A 179 -15.06 -14.36 -3.57
CA TYR A 179 -14.64 -15.74 -3.74
C TYR A 179 -13.30 -15.85 -4.46
N CYS A 180 -12.71 -17.05 -4.38
CA CYS A 180 -11.50 -17.39 -5.09
C CYS A 180 -11.81 -18.40 -6.20
N TYR A 181 -11.10 -18.34 -7.30
CA TYR A 181 -11.24 -19.27 -8.41
C TYR A 181 -9.93 -19.54 -9.12
N TYR A 182 -9.88 -20.62 -9.91
CA TYR A 182 -8.78 -20.89 -10.82
C TYR A 182 -9.11 -20.39 -12.23
N LYS A 183 -8.31 -19.45 -12.74
CA LYS A 183 -8.42 -18.97 -14.11
C LYS A 183 -7.83 -20.00 -15.08
N ARG A 184 -8.65 -20.51 -15.99
CA ARG A 184 -8.33 -21.57 -16.96
C ARG A 184 -8.87 -21.29 -18.36
N ASP A 185 -9.16 -20.05 -18.67
CA ASP A 185 -9.85 -19.61 -19.87
C ASP A 185 -8.97 -19.56 -21.15
N ARG A 186 -7.71 -19.96 -21.04
CA ARG A 186 -6.76 -20.08 -22.14
C ARG A 186 -6.13 -21.47 -22.18
N PRO A 187 -5.71 -21.96 -23.36
CA PRO A 187 -5.17 -23.32 -23.50
C PRO A 187 -4.02 -23.63 -22.53
N PHE A 188 -3.07 -22.72 -22.37
CA PHE A 188 -1.96 -22.90 -21.42
C PHE A 188 -2.44 -22.96 -19.98
N LEU A 189 -3.42 -22.16 -19.61
CA LEU A 189 -3.94 -22.08 -18.23
C LEU A 189 -4.77 -23.32 -17.84
N VAL A 190 -5.10 -24.19 -18.78
CA VAL A 190 -5.70 -25.50 -18.45
C VAL A 190 -4.71 -26.37 -17.67
N TYR A 191 -3.43 -26.29 -18.05
CA TYR A 191 -2.36 -27.06 -17.43
C TYR A 191 -1.69 -26.30 -16.26
N ALA A 192 -1.61 -24.98 -16.33
CA ALA A 192 -1.01 -24.11 -15.33
C ALA A 192 -2.02 -23.02 -14.92
N PRO A 193 -3.05 -23.36 -14.14
CA PRO A 193 -4.11 -22.43 -13.76
C PRO A 193 -3.59 -21.36 -12.81
N ILE A 194 -4.10 -20.14 -12.97
CA ILE A 194 -3.78 -19.02 -12.11
C ILE A 194 -4.84 -18.95 -11.00
N LYS A 195 -4.38 -18.87 -9.75
CA LYS A 195 -5.24 -18.65 -8.59
C LYS A 195 -5.64 -17.17 -8.54
N VAL A 196 -6.93 -16.90 -8.49
CA VAL A 196 -7.50 -15.55 -8.46
C VAL A 196 -8.34 -15.39 -7.21
N GLU A 197 -8.04 -14.37 -6.44
CA GLU A 197 -8.81 -13.94 -5.27
C GLU A 197 -9.48 -12.61 -5.60
N ILE A 198 -10.81 -12.55 -5.56
CA ILE A 198 -11.54 -11.29 -5.77
C ILE A 198 -11.48 -10.50 -4.48
N LYS A 199 -10.89 -9.31 -4.55
CA LYS A 199 -10.83 -8.36 -3.43
C LYS A 199 -12.01 -7.40 -3.43
N ARG A 200 -12.56 -7.12 -4.62
CA ARG A 200 -13.72 -6.26 -4.80
C ARG A 200 -14.35 -6.45 -6.19
N PHE A 201 -15.68 -6.28 -6.29
CA PHE A 201 -16.38 -6.33 -7.58
C PHE A 201 -16.57 -4.97 -8.22
N ASN A 202 -16.78 -3.92 -7.44
CA ASN A 202 -17.06 -2.57 -7.95
C ASN A 202 -16.14 -1.53 -7.28
N PRO A 203 -15.04 -1.12 -7.95
CA PRO A 203 -14.49 -1.64 -9.20
C PRO A 203 -13.94 -3.06 -9.03
N LEU A 204 -13.84 -3.81 -10.13
CA LEU A 204 -13.24 -5.14 -10.08
C LEU A 204 -11.76 -5.01 -9.72
N ALA A 205 -11.39 -5.50 -8.55
CA ALA A 205 -10.02 -5.61 -8.08
C ALA A 205 -9.76 -7.05 -7.63
N VAL A 206 -8.69 -7.65 -8.16
CA VAL A 206 -8.34 -9.05 -7.87
C VAL A 206 -6.89 -9.19 -7.51
N LEU A 207 -6.59 -10.20 -6.70
CA LEU A 207 -5.24 -10.62 -6.38
C LEU A 207 -4.96 -11.94 -7.10
N PHE A 208 -3.97 -11.93 -7.97
CA PHE A 208 -3.41 -13.14 -8.56
C PHE A 208 -2.35 -13.68 -7.61
N LYS A 209 -2.52 -14.91 -7.16
CA LYS A 209 -1.65 -15.54 -6.17
C LYS A 209 -0.50 -16.29 -6.83
N ASP A 210 0.69 -16.16 -6.26
CA ASP A 210 1.91 -16.91 -6.66
C ASP A 210 2.24 -16.76 -8.17
N VAL A 211 2.19 -15.54 -8.69
CA VAL A 211 2.34 -15.30 -10.13
C VAL A 211 3.74 -14.81 -10.54
N ILE A 212 4.64 -14.67 -9.60
CA ILE A 212 6.06 -14.38 -9.86
C ILE A 212 6.91 -15.20 -8.89
N SER A 213 7.98 -15.81 -9.36
CA SER A 213 8.87 -16.61 -8.48
C SER A 213 9.90 -15.74 -7.78
N ASP A 214 10.52 -16.27 -6.72
CA ASP A 214 11.58 -15.60 -5.99
C ASP A 214 12.79 -15.32 -6.87
N GLU A 215 13.16 -16.28 -7.74
CA GLU A 215 14.24 -16.11 -8.70
C GLU A 215 13.96 -15.00 -9.71
N GLU A 216 12.70 -14.90 -10.19
CA GLU A 216 12.30 -13.83 -11.08
C GLU A 216 12.35 -12.46 -10.38
N VAL A 217 11.91 -12.41 -9.12
CA VAL A 217 12.03 -11.21 -8.29
C VAL A 217 13.46 -10.76 -8.13
N GLU A 218 14.37 -11.67 -7.80
CA GLU A 218 15.80 -11.38 -7.66
C GLU A 218 16.42 -10.87 -8.96
N GLN A 219 16.10 -11.52 -10.10
CA GLN A 219 16.59 -11.10 -11.40
C GLN A 219 16.10 -9.70 -11.77
N ILE A 220 14.81 -9.39 -11.56
CA ILE A 220 14.21 -8.07 -11.81
C ILE A 220 14.86 -7.03 -10.91
N GLN A 221 15.02 -7.31 -9.62
CA GLN A 221 15.70 -6.40 -8.69
C GLN A 221 17.15 -6.13 -9.10
N LYS A 222 17.87 -7.16 -9.54
CA LYS A 222 19.25 -7.02 -10.02
C LYS A 222 19.35 -6.11 -11.25
N LEU A 223 18.43 -6.23 -12.20
CA LEU A 223 18.35 -5.36 -13.38
C LEU A 223 17.97 -3.92 -13.02
N ALA A 224 17.08 -3.75 -12.03
CA ALA A 224 16.56 -2.45 -11.64
C ALA A 224 17.51 -1.65 -10.72
N LYS A 225 18.21 -2.31 -9.79
CA LYS A 225 19.08 -1.65 -8.79
C LYS A 225 20.00 -0.57 -9.35
N PRO A 226 20.77 -0.79 -10.45
CA PRO A 226 21.67 0.23 -11.00
C PRO A 226 20.93 1.41 -11.65
N LYS A 227 19.65 1.28 -11.96
CA LYS A 227 18.81 2.28 -12.63
C LYS A 227 17.90 3.05 -11.68
N LEU A 228 17.86 2.65 -10.40
CA LEU A 228 16.97 3.27 -9.43
C LEU A 228 17.32 4.74 -9.23
N ALA A 229 16.39 5.62 -9.55
CA ALA A 229 16.45 7.05 -9.29
C ALA A 229 15.25 7.49 -8.44
N ARG A 230 15.40 8.58 -7.68
CA ARG A 230 14.28 9.16 -6.94
C ARG A 230 13.15 9.50 -7.90
N ALA A 231 11.92 9.20 -7.51
CA ALA A 231 10.75 9.53 -8.32
C ALA A 231 10.68 11.04 -8.55
N THR A 232 10.62 11.45 -9.82
CA THR A 232 10.53 12.84 -10.24
C THR A 232 9.23 13.07 -10.99
N VAL A 233 8.78 14.30 -10.99
CA VAL A 233 7.60 14.77 -11.73
C VAL A 233 7.94 16.04 -12.49
N HIS A 234 7.24 16.28 -13.59
CA HIS A 234 7.27 17.55 -14.26
C HIS A 234 6.37 18.54 -13.51
N GLU A 235 6.94 19.63 -13.03
CA GLU A 235 6.15 20.69 -12.44
C GLU A 235 5.33 21.38 -13.54
N ALA A 236 4.00 21.35 -13.40
CA ALA A 236 3.08 21.83 -14.43
C ALA A 236 3.29 23.32 -14.79
N ALA A 237 3.74 24.13 -13.83
CA ALA A 237 3.95 25.56 -14.02
C ALA A 237 5.25 25.90 -14.74
N THR A 238 6.33 25.14 -14.54
CA THR A 238 7.68 25.48 -15.03
C THR A 238 8.24 24.49 -16.02
N GLY A 239 7.62 23.31 -16.16
CA GLY A 239 8.13 22.19 -16.95
C GLY A 239 9.42 21.55 -16.41
N LYS A 240 9.92 22.02 -15.26
CA LYS A 240 11.13 21.49 -14.64
C LYS A 240 10.86 20.14 -13.99
N ILE A 241 11.87 19.26 -14.05
CA ILE A 241 11.85 17.99 -13.33
C ILE A 241 12.19 18.29 -11.87
N VAL A 242 11.23 18.02 -10.95
CA VAL A 242 11.38 18.18 -9.51
C VAL A 242 11.14 16.84 -8.82
N ASN A 243 11.70 16.68 -7.62
CA ASN A 243 11.39 15.50 -6.81
C ASN A 243 9.91 15.52 -6.40
N ALA A 244 9.22 14.40 -6.63
CA ALA A 244 7.84 14.27 -6.19
C ALA A 244 7.78 14.31 -4.65
N THR A 245 7.04 15.25 -4.09
CA THR A 245 6.79 15.32 -2.64
C THR A 245 5.70 14.34 -2.20
N TYR A 246 4.77 14.03 -3.09
CA TYR A 246 3.66 13.12 -2.89
C TYR A 246 4.00 11.64 -3.19
N ARG A 247 5.24 11.36 -3.64
CA ARG A 247 5.74 10.01 -3.89
C ARG A 247 7.16 9.86 -3.37
N ILE A 248 7.30 9.19 -2.26
CA ILE A 248 8.60 8.89 -1.62
C ILE A 248 9.01 7.46 -1.99
N SER A 249 9.67 7.32 -3.13
CA SER A 249 10.19 6.06 -3.64
C SER A 249 11.36 6.28 -4.59
N LYS A 250 12.10 5.22 -4.88
CA LYS A 250 13.03 5.15 -6.02
C LYS A 250 12.38 4.27 -7.09
N SER A 251 12.51 4.63 -8.35
CA SER A 251 11.96 3.86 -9.46
C SER A 251 12.97 3.66 -10.59
N ALA A 252 12.79 2.58 -11.33
CA ALA A 252 13.53 2.22 -12.53
C ALA A 252 12.55 1.67 -13.57
N TRP A 253 12.90 1.77 -14.84
CA TRP A 253 12.13 1.23 -15.94
C TRP A 253 12.92 0.12 -16.63
N LEU A 254 12.27 -1.01 -16.89
CA LEU A 254 12.84 -2.15 -17.57
C LEU A 254 12.06 -2.44 -18.85
N LYS A 255 12.75 -2.33 -19.97
CA LYS A 255 12.20 -2.67 -21.28
C LYS A 255 12.12 -4.18 -21.47
N GLY A 256 11.15 -4.64 -22.28
CA GLY A 256 10.93 -6.07 -22.48
C GLY A 256 12.18 -6.84 -22.97
N TRP A 257 13.04 -6.19 -23.74
CA TRP A 257 14.27 -6.79 -24.28
C TRP A 257 15.50 -6.75 -23.34
N GLU A 258 15.40 -6.09 -22.18
CA GLU A 258 16.53 -5.97 -21.25
C GLU A 258 16.77 -7.22 -20.40
N GLY A 259 15.88 -8.18 -20.46
CA GLY A 259 16.06 -9.46 -19.82
C GLY A 259 14.92 -10.43 -20.15
N GLU A 260 15.26 -11.70 -20.34
CA GLU A 260 14.26 -12.75 -20.60
C GLU A 260 13.19 -12.84 -19.50
N VAL A 261 13.54 -12.48 -18.26
CA VAL A 261 12.60 -12.44 -17.14
C VAL A 261 11.52 -11.39 -17.37
N VAL A 262 11.86 -10.22 -17.93
CA VAL A 262 10.89 -9.14 -18.19
C VAL A 262 9.93 -9.55 -19.29
N GLU A 263 10.44 -10.16 -20.37
CA GLU A 263 9.61 -10.69 -21.45
C GLU A 263 8.68 -11.80 -20.94
N ARG A 264 9.18 -12.71 -20.10
CA ARG A 264 8.37 -13.78 -19.50
C ARG A 264 7.26 -13.24 -18.62
N VAL A 265 7.54 -12.21 -17.82
CA VAL A 265 6.55 -11.54 -16.98
C VAL A 265 5.50 -10.84 -17.86
N ASN A 266 5.88 -10.15 -18.92
CA ASN A 266 4.94 -9.55 -19.87
C ASN A 266 3.99 -10.59 -20.51
N LYS A 267 4.53 -11.72 -20.96
CA LYS A 267 3.72 -12.85 -21.49
C LYS A 267 2.75 -13.41 -20.44
N ARG A 268 3.20 -13.47 -19.18
CA ARG A 268 2.34 -13.90 -18.06
C ARG A 268 1.22 -12.90 -17.80
N ILE A 269 1.48 -11.60 -17.85
CA ILE A 269 0.46 -10.55 -17.70
C ILE A 269 -0.60 -10.68 -18.80
N ASP A 270 -0.20 -10.89 -20.05
CA ASP A 270 -1.16 -11.17 -21.13
C ASP A 270 -2.05 -12.38 -20.82
N MET A 271 -1.46 -13.47 -20.32
CA MET A 271 -2.25 -14.67 -19.94
C MET A 271 -3.17 -14.40 -18.74
N MET A 272 -2.72 -13.61 -17.76
CA MET A 272 -3.49 -13.27 -16.57
C MET A 272 -4.69 -12.39 -16.87
N THR A 273 -4.50 -11.41 -17.75
CA THR A 273 -5.45 -10.30 -17.96
C THR A 273 -6.21 -10.39 -19.27
N ASN A 274 -5.75 -11.17 -20.24
CA ASN A 274 -6.19 -11.16 -21.64
C ASN A 274 -6.01 -9.81 -22.34
N LEU A 275 -5.11 -8.95 -21.83
CA LEU A 275 -4.85 -7.63 -22.39
C LEU A 275 -3.56 -7.64 -23.22
N GLU A 276 -3.48 -6.74 -24.20
CA GLU A 276 -2.34 -6.57 -25.09
C GLU A 276 -1.17 -5.90 -24.35
N MET A 277 0.05 -6.41 -24.59
CA MET A 277 1.25 -5.89 -23.94
C MET A 277 2.13 -5.03 -24.86
N GLU A 278 1.90 -5.04 -26.19
CA GLU A 278 2.71 -4.27 -27.15
C GLU A 278 2.57 -2.75 -26.96
N THR A 279 1.37 -2.31 -26.58
CA THR A 279 1.06 -0.91 -26.31
C THR A 279 1.15 -0.52 -24.84
N ALA A 280 1.44 -1.49 -23.98
CA ALA A 280 1.62 -1.26 -22.56
C ALA A 280 2.96 -0.57 -22.28
N GLU A 281 3.01 0.21 -21.18
CA GLU A 281 4.26 0.85 -20.73
C GLU A 281 5.32 -0.19 -20.36
N ASP A 282 6.59 0.20 -20.36
CA ASP A 282 7.68 -0.60 -19.81
C ASP A 282 7.40 -1.00 -18.37
N LEU A 283 8.05 -2.05 -17.89
CA LEU A 283 7.88 -2.51 -16.52
C LEU A 283 8.53 -1.52 -15.56
N GLN A 284 7.72 -0.81 -14.75
CA GLN A 284 8.25 0.08 -13.72
C GLN A 284 8.52 -0.69 -12.43
N ILE A 285 9.73 -0.62 -11.95
CA ILE A 285 10.13 -1.17 -10.65
C ILE A 285 10.20 -0.03 -9.64
N ALA A 286 9.52 -0.16 -8.51
CA ALA A 286 9.56 0.83 -7.44
C ALA A 286 10.02 0.21 -6.12
N ASN A 287 10.93 0.93 -5.45
CA ASN A 287 11.43 0.60 -4.14
C ASN A 287 11.01 1.67 -3.14
N TYR A 288 10.30 1.25 -2.10
CA TYR A 288 9.87 2.06 -0.97
C TYR A 288 10.67 1.62 0.26
N GLY A 289 11.54 2.49 0.75
CA GLY A 289 12.20 2.33 2.04
C GLY A 289 11.25 2.72 3.20
N ILE A 290 11.77 2.75 4.42
CA ILE A 290 11.04 3.18 5.61
C ILE A 290 10.45 4.58 5.39
N GLY A 291 9.17 4.75 5.72
CA GLY A 291 8.41 5.98 5.44
C GLY A 291 8.03 6.18 3.97
N GLY A 292 8.53 5.33 3.06
CA GLY A 292 8.21 5.42 1.63
C GLY A 292 6.73 5.18 1.38
N HIS A 293 6.11 6.06 0.59
CA HIS A 293 4.68 6.05 0.31
C HIS A 293 4.38 6.70 -1.04
N PHE A 294 3.13 6.61 -1.46
CA PHE A 294 2.59 7.35 -2.59
C PHE A 294 1.17 7.81 -2.23
N ASP A 295 0.97 9.12 -2.22
CA ASP A 295 -0.32 9.74 -1.86
C ASP A 295 -1.46 9.33 -2.78
N PRO A 296 -2.74 9.50 -2.38
CA PRO A 296 -3.90 9.12 -3.17
C PRO A 296 -3.90 9.77 -4.56
N HIS A 297 -3.91 8.93 -5.60
CA HIS A 297 -3.81 9.33 -7.01
C HIS A 297 -4.63 8.39 -7.91
N PHE A 298 -4.74 8.78 -9.17
CA PHE A 298 -5.27 7.94 -10.24
C PHE A 298 -4.14 7.52 -11.17
N ASP A 299 -4.24 6.33 -11.72
CA ASP A 299 -3.33 5.87 -12.77
C ASP A 299 -3.76 6.31 -14.18
N HIS A 300 -5.04 6.65 -14.35
CA HIS A 300 -5.58 7.17 -15.62
C HIS A 300 -5.47 8.71 -15.70
N ALA A 301 -5.40 9.25 -16.92
CA ALA A 301 -5.58 10.67 -17.17
C ALA A 301 -7.04 11.07 -16.99
N LYS A 302 -7.30 12.22 -16.36
CA LYS A 302 -8.63 12.79 -16.26
C LYS A 302 -8.99 13.52 -17.56
N LYS A 303 -10.28 13.59 -17.90
CA LYS A 303 -10.76 14.30 -19.10
C LYS A 303 -10.47 15.78 -19.10
N GLU A 304 -10.47 16.38 -17.91
CA GLU A 304 -10.26 17.82 -17.73
C GLU A 304 -8.79 18.22 -17.83
N ASP A 305 -7.88 17.28 -17.65
CA ASP A 305 -6.44 17.51 -17.67
C ASP A 305 -5.90 17.28 -19.09
N ALA A 306 -4.79 17.94 -19.44
CA ALA A 306 -4.04 17.62 -20.64
C ALA A 306 -3.63 16.13 -20.57
N ASN A 307 -3.96 15.35 -21.61
CA ASN A 307 -3.67 13.92 -21.62
C ASN A 307 -2.13 13.69 -21.62
N PRO A 308 -1.54 13.19 -20.53
CA PRO A 308 -0.11 13.00 -20.44
C PRO A 308 0.41 11.88 -21.36
N PHE A 309 -0.51 11.09 -21.93
CA PHE A 309 -0.21 9.95 -22.81
C PHE A 309 -0.43 10.27 -24.30
N GLU A 310 -0.81 11.50 -24.64
CA GLU A 310 -1.11 11.90 -26.03
C GLU A 310 0.10 11.66 -26.94
N SER A 311 1.30 11.95 -26.47
CA SER A 311 2.55 11.74 -27.22
C SER A 311 2.87 10.27 -27.47
N LEU A 312 2.31 9.35 -26.70
CA LEU A 312 2.49 7.91 -26.89
C LEU A 312 1.58 7.34 -27.98
N GLY A 313 0.45 8.01 -28.28
CA GLY A 313 -0.52 7.54 -29.25
C GLY A 313 -1.24 6.23 -28.88
N THR A 314 -1.14 5.80 -27.62
CA THR A 314 -1.68 4.51 -27.12
C THR A 314 -2.99 4.65 -26.34
N GLY A 315 -3.52 5.88 -26.24
CA GLY A 315 -4.71 6.15 -25.44
C GLY A 315 -4.43 6.18 -23.95
N ASN A 316 -5.48 6.12 -23.13
CA ASN A 316 -5.39 6.19 -21.69
C ASN A 316 -5.00 4.83 -21.07
N ARG A 317 -4.60 4.81 -19.79
CA ARG A 317 -4.30 3.59 -19.02
C ARG A 317 -5.60 2.90 -18.61
N ILE A 318 -5.93 1.79 -19.27
CA ILE A 318 -7.17 1.02 -18.98
C ILE A 318 -7.05 0.15 -17.74
N ALA A 319 -5.84 -0.34 -17.42
CA ALA A 319 -5.64 -1.26 -16.32
C ALA A 319 -4.24 -1.15 -15.72
N THR A 320 -4.12 -1.56 -14.47
CA THR A 320 -2.87 -1.65 -13.73
C THR A 320 -2.68 -3.05 -13.17
N VAL A 321 -1.46 -3.58 -13.33
CA VAL A 321 -0.98 -4.79 -12.65
C VAL A 321 0.15 -4.39 -11.72
N LEU A 322 0.00 -4.66 -10.42
CA LEU A 322 0.95 -4.34 -9.38
C LEU A 322 1.47 -5.62 -8.73
N PHE A 323 2.69 -6.05 -9.08
CA PHE A 323 3.33 -7.19 -8.42
C PHE A 323 3.95 -6.78 -7.09
N TYR A 324 3.72 -7.56 -6.05
CA TYR A 324 4.39 -7.45 -4.76
C TYR A 324 5.63 -8.35 -4.76
N MET A 325 6.80 -7.76 -4.92
CA MET A 325 8.08 -8.48 -4.97
C MET A 325 8.67 -8.73 -3.59
N THR A 326 8.24 -7.96 -2.59
CA THR A 326 8.56 -8.18 -1.18
C THR A 326 7.35 -7.91 -0.32
N GLN A 327 7.37 -8.45 0.89
CA GLN A 327 6.35 -8.22 1.89
C GLN A 327 6.99 -7.49 3.08
N PRO A 328 6.70 -6.20 3.29
CA PRO A 328 7.16 -5.53 4.49
C PRO A 328 6.53 -6.14 5.73
N VAL A 329 7.24 -6.13 6.84
CA VAL A 329 6.74 -6.65 8.12
C VAL A 329 5.55 -5.84 8.62
N HIS A 330 5.63 -4.50 8.48
CA HIS A 330 4.55 -3.60 8.84
C HIS A 330 4.39 -2.47 7.82
N GLY A 331 3.15 -2.10 7.57
CA GLY A 331 2.81 -1.03 6.63
C GLY A 331 2.84 -1.48 5.17
N GLY A 332 2.98 -0.52 4.25
CA GLY A 332 3.13 -0.76 2.82
C GLY A 332 1.87 -1.26 2.10
N GLY A 333 0.69 -1.21 2.71
CA GLY A 333 -0.58 -1.58 2.08
C GLY A 333 -0.84 -0.79 0.80
N THR A 334 -1.68 -1.32 -0.09
CA THR A 334 -2.29 -0.59 -1.20
C THR A 334 -3.75 -0.35 -0.83
N VAL A 335 -4.17 0.92 -0.79
CA VAL A 335 -5.52 1.31 -0.36
C VAL A 335 -6.27 2.02 -1.47
N PHE A 336 -7.57 1.74 -1.56
CA PHE A 336 -8.51 2.44 -2.44
C PHE A 336 -9.38 3.36 -1.58
N THR A 337 -9.14 4.66 -1.66
CA THR A 337 -9.73 5.65 -0.73
C THR A 337 -11.24 5.80 -0.89
N GLU A 338 -11.72 5.87 -2.13
CA GLU A 338 -13.15 6.05 -2.43
C GLU A 338 -14.00 4.85 -2.00
N VAL A 339 -13.49 3.65 -2.20
CA VAL A 339 -14.22 2.42 -1.86
C VAL A 339 -13.80 1.84 -0.53
N LYS A 340 -12.93 2.51 0.21
CA LYS A 340 -12.49 2.17 1.56
C LYS A 340 -12.01 0.71 1.67
N SER A 341 -11.11 0.32 0.76
CA SER A 341 -10.58 -1.05 0.68
C SER A 341 -9.07 -1.05 0.85
N THR A 342 -8.56 -2.01 1.60
CA THR A 342 -7.12 -2.19 1.84
C THR A 342 -6.67 -3.56 1.32
N VAL A 343 -5.56 -3.58 0.61
CA VAL A 343 -4.87 -4.81 0.19
C VAL A 343 -3.46 -4.78 0.77
N MET A 344 -3.20 -5.72 1.68
CA MET A 344 -1.85 -5.86 2.24
C MET A 344 -0.96 -6.59 1.23
N PRO A 345 0.33 -6.19 1.11
CA PRO A 345 1.27 -6.86 0.22
C PRO A 345 1.50 -8.32 0.68
N SER A 346 1.44 -9.22 -0.28
CA SER A 346 1.86 -10.60 -0.12
C SER A 346 2.89 -10.88 -1.20
N LYS A 347 4.08 -11.33 -0.81
CA LYS A 347 5.19 -11.58 -1.76
C LYS A 347 4.73 -12.57 -2.83
N ASN A 348 5.17 -12.36 -4.06
CA ASN A 348 4.88 -13.19 -5.24
C ASN A 348 3.46 -13.05 -5.82
N ASP A 349 2.59 -12.25 -5.21
CA ASP A 349 1.25 -11.96 -5.68
C ASP A 349 1.22 -10.72 -6.59
N ALA A 350 0.15 -10.57 -7.38
CA ALA A 350 -0.09 -9.38 -8.17
C ALA A 350 -1.52 -8.86 -7.98
N LEU A 351 -1.65 -7.60 -7.62
CA LEU A 351 -2.93 -6.90 -7.58
C LEU A 351 -3.24 -6.33 -8.97
N PHE A 352 -4.47 -6.51 -9.41
CA PHE A 352 -4.98 -6.01 -10.69
C PHE A 352 -6.27 -5.24 -10.50
N TRP A 353 -6.42 -4.15 -11.25
CA TRP A 353 -7.69 -3.42 -11.37
C TRP A 353 -7.78 -2.70 -12.71
N TYR A 354 -9.02 -2.45 -13.16
CA TYR A 354 -9.29 -1.57 -14.29
C TYR A 354 -9.36 -0.13 -13.83
N ASN A 355 -8.72 0.79 -14.55
CA ASN A 355 -8.69 2.22 -14.25
C ASN A 355 -9.86 2.98 -14.86
N LEU A 356 -10.44 2.43 -15.93
CA LEU A 356 -11.53 3.06 -16.66
C LEU A 356 -12.79 2.19 -16.60
N TYR A 357 -13.94 2.84 -16.61
CA TYR A 357 -15.19 2.17 -16.94
C TYR A 357 -15.14 1.54 -18.34
N LYS A 358 -16.02 0.60 -18.62
CA LYS A 358 -16.12 -0.01 -19.98
C LYS A 358 -16.46 0.98 -21.07
N PHE A 359 -17.15 2.08 -20.75
CA PHE A 359 -17.48 3.12 -21.72
C PHE A 359 -16.37 4.17 -21.92
N GLY A 360 -15.21 4.02 -21.27
CA GLY A 360 -13.98 4.75 -21.53
C GLY A 360 -13.66 5.86 -20.55
N ASP A 361 -14.59 6.27 -19.67
CA ASP A 361 -14.31 7.29 -18.66
C ASP A 361 -13.48 6.74 -17.50
N GLY A 362 -12.68 7.61 -16.86
CA GLY A 362 -11.95 7.27 -15.67
C GLY A 362 -12.89 6.85 -14.52
N ASP A 363 -12.58 5.74 -13.87
CA ASP A 363 -13.37 5.28 -12.72
C ASP A 363 -12.86 5.93 -11.43
N PRO A 364 -13.61 6.88 -10.83
CA PRO A 364 -13.18 7.57 -9.62
C PRO A 364 -12.98 6.63 -8.43
N ARG A 365 -13.62 5.47 -8.43
CA ARG A 365 -13.51 4.47 -7.37
C ARG A 365 -12.14 3.80 -7.33
N THR A 366 -11.32 3.97 -8.38
CA THR A 366 -9.95 3.44 -8.46
C THR A 366 -8.90 4.39 -7.89
N ARG A 367 -9.30 5.50 -7.27
CA ARG A 367 -8.37 6.35 -6.53
C ARG A 367 -7.68 5.53 -5.45
N HIS A 368 -6.36 5.44 -5.53
CA HIS A 368 -5.59 4.54 -4.68
C HIS A 368 -4.30 5.18 -4.20
N ALA A 369 -3.70 4.57 -3.17
CA ALA A 369 -2.47 5.03 -2.57
C ALA A 369 -1.59 3.86 -2.10
N ALA A 370 -0.29 4.10 -1.98
CA ALA A 370 0.61 3.20 -1.28
C ALA A 370 0.87 3.73 0.13
N CYS A 371 0.50 2.94 1.12
CA CYS A 371 0.74 3.28 2.53
C CYS A 371 2.22 3.32 2.86
N PRO A 372 2.63 4.14 3.85
CA PRO A 372 3.98 4.15 4.34
C PRO A 372 4.46 2.76 4.77
N VAL A 373 5.68 2.44 4.41
CA VAL A 373 6.37 1.26 4.93
C VAL A 373 6.89 1.61 6.32
N LEU A 374 6.52 0.85 7.32
CA LEU A 374 6.93 1.10 8.71
C LEU A 374 8.13 0.24 9.10
N VAL A 375 8.10 -1.04 8.73
CA VAL A 375 9.19 -1.99 9.02
C VAL A 375 9.44 -2.85 7.79
N GLY A 376 10.69 -2.96 7.37
CA GLY A 376 11.10 -3.68 6.19
C GLY A 376 11.18 -2.80 4.94
N VAL A 377 11.15 -3.42 3.78
CA VAL A 377 11.28 -2.76 2.47
C VAL A 377 10.20 -3.27 1.53
N LYS A 378 9.55 -2.36 0.81
CA LYS A 378 8.56 -2.71 -0.20
C LYS A 378 9.13 -2.52 -1.60
N TRP A 379 9.27 -3.62 -2.33
CA TRP A 379 9.52 -3.62 -3.76
C TRP A 379 8.25 -4.03 -4.50
N VAL A 380 7.90 -3.25 -5.49
CA VAL A 380 6.77 -3.55 -6.38
C VAL A 380 7.17 -3.37 -7.84
N SER A 381 6.44 -4.01 -8.71
CA SER A 381 6.55 -3.82 -10.16
C SER A 381 5.19 -3.46 -10.74
N ASN A 382 5.11 -2.30 -11.40
CA ASN A 382 3.89 -1.81 -12.05
C ASN A 382 3.94 -2.08 -13.54
N LYS A 383 2.82 -2.54 -14.09
CA LYS A 383 2.57 -2.60 -15.53
C LYS A 383 1.29 -1.85 -15.83
N TRP A 384 1.40 -0.75 -16.57
CA TRP A 384 0.24 0.00 -17.05
C TRP A 384 -0.09 -0.40 -18.47
N ILE A 385 -1.34 -0.74 -18.69
CA ILE A 385 -1.87 -1.25 -19.96
C ILE A 385 -2.75 -0.17 -20.55
N HIS A 386 -2.58 0.10 -21.84
CA HIS A 386 -3.25 1.18 -22.55
C HIS A 386 -4.43 0.69 -23.39
N GLU A 387 -5.25 1.63 -23.88
CA GLU A 387 -6.44 1.36 -24.67
C GLU A 387 -6.11 0.74 -26.03
N ALA A 388 -5.10 1.26 -26.73
CA ALA A 388 -4.75 0.80 -28.08
C ALA A 388 -4.37 -0.68 -28.10
N GLY A 389 -4.92 -1.42 -29.05
CA GLY A 389 -4.75 -2.87 -29.17
C GLY A 389 -5.68 -3.69 -28.27
N ASN A 390 -6.43 -3.05 -27.38
CA ASN A 390 -7.35 -3.72 -26.46
C ASN A 390 -8.82 -3.60 -26.82
N GLU A 391 -9.16 -2.94 -27.91
CA GLU A 391 -10.54 -2.64 -28.35
C GLU A 391 -11.39 -3.91 -28.52
N PHE A 392 -10.76 -5.02 -28.94
CA PHE A 392 -11.42 -6.30 -29.11
C PHE A 392 -11.20 -7.27 -27.96
N ARG A 393 -10.22 -7.01 -27.12
CA ARG A 393 -9.92 -7.82 -25.93
C ARG A 393 -10.76 -7.36 -24.72
N ARG A 394 -10.86 -6.06 -24.49
CA ARG A 394 -11.77 -5.42 -23.53
C ARG A 394 -12.76 -4.55 -24.29
N ARG A 395 -13.83 -5.15 -24.75
CA ARG A 395 -14.85 -4.44 -25.55
C ARG A 395 -15.49 -3.30 -24.77
N CYS A 396 -15.72 -2.19 -25.47
CA CYS A 396 -16.41 -1.04 -24.90
C CYS A 396 -17.84 -1.42 -24.48
N GLY A 397 -18.25 -0.94 -23.32
CA GLY A 397 -19.63 -0.92 -22.87
C GLY A 397 -20.31 0.36 -23.31
N VAL A 398 -21.65 0.35 -23.33
CA VAL A 398 -22.46 1.51 -23.71
C VAL A 398 -23.06 2.18 -22.49
N LYS A 399 -23.26 1.42 -21.41
CA LYS A 399 -23.91 1.89 -20.19
C LYS A 399 -22.94 1.88 -19.02
N MET A 400 -23.17 2.80 -18.08
CA MET A 400 -22.42 2.86 -16.82
C MET A 400 -22.58 1.58 -15.97
N SER A 401 -23.67 0.84 -16.18
CA SER A 401 -23.92 -0.47 -15.56
C SER A 401 -23.13 -1.63 -16.16
N ASP A 402 -22.48 -1.40 -17.31
CA ASP A 402 -21.68 -2.45 -17.97
C ASP A 402 -20.38 -2.62 -17.18
N GLY A 403 -20.40 -3.55 -16.23
CA GLY A 403 -19.27 -3.86 -15.36
C GLY A 403 -18.44 -5.03 -15.87
N GLU A 404 -17.27 -5.20 -15.27
CA GLU A 404 -16.48 -6.42 -15.44
C GLU A 404 -17.04 -7.51 -14.53
N ARG A 405 -17.13 -8.72 -15.06
CA ARG A 405 -17.60 -9.90 -14.29
C ARG A 405 -16.43 -10.60 -13.61
N PHE A 406 -15.37 -10.80 -14.37
CA PHE A 406 -14.10 -11.35 -13.92
C PHE A 406 -12.98 -10.90 -14.87
N VAL A 407 -11.74 -11.07 -14.45
CA VAL A 407 -10.60 -10.59 -15.22
C VAL A 407 -10.46 -11.37 -16.52
N GLY A 408 -10.35 -10.62 -17.62
CA GLY A 408 -10.20 -11.20 -18.95
C GLY A 408 -11.45 -11.88 -19.48
N ASP A 409 -12.63 -11.46 -19.01
CA ASP A 409 -13.90 -11.90 -19.60
C ASP A 409 -13.97 -11.47 -21.08
N LEU A 410 -13.87 -12.41 -21.96
CA LEU A 410 -13.90 -12.15 -23.40
C LEU A 410 -15.29 -11.78 -23.90
N GLY A 411 -16.34 -11.96 -23.10
CA GLY A 411 -17.69 -11.49 -23.37
C GLY A 411 -18.31 -12.01 -24.71
N PHE A 412 -17.83 -13.12 -25.21
CA PHE A 412 -18.36 -13.70 -26.47
C PHE A 412 -19.67 -14.45 -26.23
N GLY A 413 -20.77 -13.83 -26.57
CA GLY A 413 -22.09 -14.46 -26.59
C GLY A 413 -23.12 -13.75 -25.74
N PRO A 414 -24.42 -14.06 -25.95
CA PRO A 414 -25.55 -13.46 -25.24
C PRO A 414 -25.63 -13.89 -23.78
N GLU A 415 -25.00 -14.99 -23.39
CA GLU A 415 -24.93 -15.43 -22.01
C GLU A 415 -23.56 -15.19 -21.43
N PRO A 416 -23.50 -14.85 -20.11
CA PRO A 416 -22.26 -14.93 -19.42
C PRO A 416 -21.72 -16.34 -19.60
N ARG A 417 -20.61 -16.47 -20.31
CA ARG A 417 -19.90 -17.73 -20.26
C ARG A 417 -19.62 -17.98 -18.79
N THR A 418 -20.17 -19.06 -18.30
CA THR A 418 -19.82 -19.59 -17.01
C THR A 418 -18.29 -19.54 -16.94
N ALA A 419 -17.74 -18.82 -15.96
CA ALA A 419 -16.32 -18.97 -15.71
C ALA A 419 -16.05 -20.47 -15.67
N PRO A 420 -15.06 -20.98 -16.43
CA PRO A 420 -14.91 -22.44 -16.61
C PRO A 420 -14.76 -23.20 -15.28
N ASN A 421 -14.69 -22.50 -14.17
CA ASN A 421 -14.42 -23.03 -12.84
C ASN A 421 -15.45 -22.61 -11.78
N LEU A 422 -16.48 -21.87 -12.16
CA LEU A 422 -17.64 -21.62 -11.30
C LEU A 422 -18.71 -22.65 -11.62
N SER A 423 -19.38 -23.16 -10.60
CA SER A 423 -20.58 -23.98 -10.85
C SER A 423 -21.61 -23.15 -11.62
N PRO A 424 -22.40 -23.76 -12.51
CA PRO A 424 -23.45 -23.05 -13.25
C PRO A 424 -24.42 -22.27 -12.35
N ASP A 425 -24.68 -22.76 -11.17
CA ASP A 425 -25.58 -22.16 -10.20
C ASP A 425 -24.98 -20.91 -9.55
N LEU A 426 -23.69 -20.93 -9.20
CA LEU A 426 -22.98 -19.79 -8.67
C LEU A 426 -22.81 -18.66 -9.69
N SER A 427 -22.66 -19.00 -10.97
CA SER A 427 -22.56 -18.00 -12.04
C SER A 427 -23.88 -17.22 -12.22
N LYS A 428 -25.03 -17.83 -12.01
CA LYS A 428 -26.33 -17.17 -12.11
C LYS A 428 -26.57 -16.20 -10.94
N ASP A 429 -26.23 -16.61 -9.74
CA ASP A 429 -26.51 -15.79 -8.54
C ASP A 429 -25.58 -14.60 -8.40
N VAL A 430 -24.32 -14.73 -8.77
CA VAL A 430 -23.34 -13.64 -8.74
C VAL A 430 -23.65 -12.55 -9.79
N PHE A 431 -24.20 -12.94 -10.94
CA PHE A 431 -24.46 -12.01 -12.05
C PHE A 431 -25.84 -11.36 -12.01
N ASN A 432 -26.81 -11.93 -11.28
CA ASN A 432 -28.15 -11.35 -11.13
C ASN A 432 -28.25 -10.34 -9.97
N THR A 433 -27.21 -10.19 -9.15
CA THR A 433 -27.17 -9.32 -7.98
C THR A 433 -26.29 -8.07 -8.13
N ILE A 434 -25.76 -7.79 -9.34
CA ILE A 434 -24.91 -6.62 -9.64
C ILE A 434 -25.69 -5.57 -10.42
#